data_a252c6107806480267e7a8c92e001ef6
#
_entry.id   a252c6107806480267e7a8c92e001ef6
#
_cell.length_a   1.000
_cell.length_b   1.000
_cell.length_c   1.000
_cell.angle_alpha   90.00
_cell.angle_beta   90.00
_cell.angle_gamma   90.00
#
_symmetry.space_group_name_H-M   'P 1'
#
loop_
_entity.id
_entity.type
_entity.pdbx_description
1 polymer ?
#
loop_
_entity_poly.entity_id
_entity_poly.type
_entity_poly.pdbx_seq_one_letter_code
_entity_poly.pdbx_strand_id
1 'polypeptide(L)'
;MDRVEEFTGRRVFYVEGVPDPTGGWAGFFAGHFRALREDAWRCADEQHVRTCPQYDAIVVGLPQYVFYGDTRNPIINLLAATTVARAWRGKPLLRPGGAMVLITACDGHIDPDLHPSYREALRLFAATRRAGAVEAHFERLRAQPRYLDMYRNHHAYHPVHPLWLLNESQYVLEQAGLLVFASGERNEGVEAVGATYAADFRRAWDMVLAHCGPSPRTLVLPSYFSLVPMVFDVDATRR
;
A
#
# COMPACT_ATOMS: atom_id res chain seq x y z
N MET A 1 -18.40 -12.93 8.48
CA MET A 1 -19.78 -12.97 7.99
C MET A 1 -20.66 -13.85 8.88
N ASP A 2 -20.30 -15.11 9.16
CA ASP A 2 -21.08 -15.97 10.08
C ASP A 2 -21.44 -15.27 11.40
N ARG A 3 -20.48 -14.57 12.02
CA ARG A 3 -20.71 -13.82 13.26
C ARG A 3 -21.71 -12.66 13.13
N VAL A 4 -21.83 -12.06 11.94
CA VAL A 4 -22.84 -11.01 11.69
C VAL A 4 -24.23 -11.63 11.64
N GLU A 5 -24.39 -12.77 10.97
CA GLU A 5 -25.65 -13.49 10.92
C GLU A 5 -26.04 -14.03 12.29
N GLU A 6 -25.08 -14.58 13.04
CA GLU A 6 -25.28 -15.03 14.41
C GLU A 6 -25.73 -13.88 15.33
N PHE A 7 -25.05 -12.73 15.25
CA PHE A 7 -25.38 -11.54 16.04
C PHE A 7 -26.75 -10.96 15.70
N THR A 8 -27.09 -10.92 14.40
CA THR A 8 -28.35 -10.32 13.93
C THR A 8 -29.54 -11.30 13.98
N GLY A 9 -29.29 -12.61 14.11
CA GLY A 9 -30.29 -13.65 14.00
C GLY A 9 -30.93 -13.75 12.60
N ARG A 10 -30.31 -13.14 11.59
CA ARG A 10 -30.85 -13.06 10.21
C ARG A 10 -29.79 -13.49 9.21
N ARG A 11 -30.23 -14.16 8.15
CA ARG A 11 -29.39 -14.42 6.98
C ARG A 11 -29.22 -13.15 6.17
N VAL A 12 -27.99 -12.91 5.71
CA VAL A 12 -27.66 -11.78 4.87
C VAL A 12 -27.62 -12.22 3.41
N PHE A 13 -28.29 -11.47 2.56
CA PHE A 13 -28.21 -11.63 1.12
C PHE A 13 -27.10 -10.73 0.57
N TYR A 14 -26.16 -11.31 -0.13
CA TYR A 14 -25.01 -10.62 -0.70
C TYR A 14 -25.17 -10.47 -2.20
N VAL A 15 -24.65 -9.36 -2.70
CA VAL A 15 -24.39 -9.13 -4.13
C VAL A 15 -22.94 -8.74 -4.27
N GLU A 16 -22.18 -9.52 -5.01
CA GLU A 16 -20.78 -9.29 -5.30
C GLU A 16 -20.59 -9.08 -6.80
N GLY A 17 -19.90 -8.00 -7.19
CA GLY A 17 -19.48 -7.75 -8.55
C GLY A 17 -17.97 -7.98 -8.68
N VAL A 18 -17.58 -8.71 -9.70
CA VAL A 18 -16.16 -8.89 -10.07
C VAL A 18 -15.87 -7.96 -11.24
N PRO A 19 -15.03 -6.92 -11.06
CA PRO A 19 -14.63 -6.07 -12.17
C PRO A 19 -13.72 -6.84 -13.14
N ASP A 20 -13.69 -6.44 -14.40
CA ASP A 20 -12.68 -6.89 -15.36
C ASP A 20 -11.46 -5.93 -15.38
N PRO A 21 -10.32 -6.35 -15.93
CA PRO A 21 -9.13 -5.49 -16.00
C PRO A 21 -9.29 -4.21 -16.86
N THR A 22 -10.35 -4.09 -17.65
CA THR A 22 -10.61 -2.94 -18.51
C THR A 22 -11.53 -1.90 -17.89
N GLY A 23 -12.03 -2.17 -16.66
CA GLY A 23 -12.93 -1.28 -15.92
C GLY A 23 -14.42 -1.60 -16.11
N GLY A 24 -14.75 -2.71 -16.80
CA GLY A 24 -16.10 -3.28 -16.87
C GLY A 24 -16.37 -4.28 -15.74
N TRP A 25 -17.32 -5.18 -15.97
CA TRP A 25 -17.71 -6.22 -15.02
C TRP A 25 -17.57 -7.60 -15.67
N ALA A 26 -16.81 -8.48 -15.06
CA ALA A 26 -16.65 -9.87 -15.44
C ALA A 26 -17.85 -10.75 -14.99
N GLY A 27 -18.48 -10.38 -13.88
CA GLY A 27 -19.64 -11.09 -13.37
C GLY A 27 -20.29 -10.45 -12.16
N PHE A 28 -21.55 -10.86 -11.91
CA PHE A 28 -22.28 -10.55 -10.69
C PHE A 28 -22.77 -11.83 -10.06
N PHE A 29 -22.59 -11.95 -8.75
CA PHE A 29 -22.94 -13.12 -7.96
C PHE A 29 -23.85 -12.68 -6.82
N ALA A 30 -24.97 -13.40 -6.61
CA ALA A 30 -25.93 -13.02 -5.60
C ALA A 30 -26.43 -14.25 -4.81
N GLY A 31 -26.61 -14.08 -3.51
CA GLY A 31 -27.07 -15.14 -2.62
C GLY A 31 -26.43 -15.09 -1.24
N HIS A 32 -26.48 -16.22 -0.53
CA HIS A 32 -25.74 -16.37 0.72
C HIS A 32 -24.25 -16.52 0.44
N PHE A 33 -23.38 -15.85 1.22
CA PHE A 33 -21.95 -15.76 0.95
C PHE A 33 -21.25 -17.14 0.79
N ARG A 34 -21.69 -18.18 1.51
CA ARG A 34 -21.12 -19.51 1.37
C ARG A 34 -21.44 -20.18 0.03
N ALA A 35 -22.55 -19.81 -0.59
CA ALA A 35 -22.95 -20.36 -1.88
C ALA A 35 -22.29 -19.62 -3.05
N LEU A 36 -22.16 -18.27 -2.94
CA LEU A 36 -21.66 -17.45 -4.05
C LEU A 36 -20.15 -17.31 -4.08
N ARG A 37 -19.46 -17.41 -2.92
CA ARG A 37 -18.04 -17.05 -2.82
C ARG A 37 -17.12 -17.89 -3.73
N GLU A 38 -17.41 -19.18 -3.91
CA GLU A 38 -16.54 -20.03 -4.72
C GLU A 38 -16.57 -19.62 -6.18
N ASP A 39 -17.74 -19.31 -6.72
CA ASP A 39 -17.89 -18.83 -8.09
C ASP A 39 -17.35 -17.41 -8.25
N ALA A 40 -17.64 -16.51 -7.31
CA ALA A 40 -17.15 -15.15 -7.32
C ALA A 40 -15.61 -15.09 -7.23
N TRP A 41 -15.02 -15.90 -6.35
CA TRP A 41 -13.55 -15.95 -6.19
C TRP A 41 -12.87 -16.59 -7.40
N ARG A 42 -13.44 -17.65 -7.98
CA ARG A 42 -12.93 -18.23 -9.23
C ARG A 42 -12.94 -17.20 -10.35
N CYS A 43 -14.05 -16.50 -10.54
CA CYS A 43 -14.13 -15.41 -11.51
C CYS A 43 -13.10 -14.32 -11.23
N ALA A 44 -12.95 -13.89 -9.98
CA ALA A 44 -11.94 -12.89 -9.60
C ALA A 44 -10.50 -13.38 -9.86
N ASP A 45 -10.21 -14.64 -9.57
CA ASP A 45 -8.89 -15.24 -9.81
C ASP A 45 -8.57 -15.27 -11.33
N GLU A 46 -9.53 -15.67 -12.15
CA GLU A 46 -9.36 -15.66 -13.62
C GLU A 46 -9.06 -14.25 -14.17
N GLN A 47 -9.69 -13.23 -13.58
CA GLN A 47 -9.50 -11.84 -14.01
C GLN A 47 -8.21 -11.21 -13.45
N HIS A 48 -7.88 -11.42 -12.18
CA HIS A 48 -6.92 -10.59 -11.45
C HIS A 48 -5.67 -11.31 -10.97
N VAL A 49 -5.62 -12.66 -11.00
CA VAL A 49 -4.41 -13.39 -10.60
C VAL A 49 -3.51 -13.65 -11.81
N ARG A 50 -2.23 -13.37 -11.64
CA ARG A 50 -1.19 -13.66 -12.66
C ARG A 50 -0.06 -14.42 -12.03
N THR A 51 0.28 -15.56 -12.60
CA THR A 51 1.44 -16.35 -12.17
C THR A 51 2.73 -15.69 -12.67
N CYS A 52 3.68 -15.50 -11.77
CA CYS A 52 4.95 -14.87 -12.08
C CYS A 52 6.08 -15.43 -11.21
N PRO A 53 7.35 -15.21 -11.58
CA PRO A 53 8.49 -15.50 -10.70
C PRO A 53 8.60 -14.47 -9.59
N GLN A 54 9.45 -14.73 -8.62
CA GLN A 54 9.91 -13.74 -7.65
C GLN A 54 10.88 -12.76 -8.31
N TYR A 55 10.86 -11.49 -7.92
CA TYR A 55 11.66 -10.42 -8.51
C TYR A 55 12.72 -9.89 -7.55
N ASP A 56 13.86 -9.43 -8.11
CA ASP A 56 14.93 -8.75 -7.39
C ASP A 56 14.61 -7.28 -7.18
N ALA A 57 13.86 -6.69 -8.13
CA ALA A 57 13.42 -5.30 -8.08
C ALA A 57 11.97 -5.13 -8.55
N ILE A 58 11.26 -4.18 -7.95
CA ILE A 58 9.91 -3.76 -8.38
C ILE A 58 9.93 -2.24 -8.60
N VAL A 59 9.43 -1.80 -9.76
CA VAL A 59 9.25 -0.37 -10.10
C VAL A 59 7.77 -0.09 -10.25
N VAL A 60 7.28 0.92 -9.52
CA VAL A 60 5.86 1.29 -9.50
C VAL A 60 5.68 2.76 -9.86
N GLY A 61 4.85 3.04 -10.84
CA GLY A 61 4.36 4.39 -11.11
C GLY A 61 3.14 4.70 -10.23
N LEU A 62 3.16 5.82 -9.51
CA LEU A 62 2.03 6.26 -8.71
C LEU A 62 1.26 7.38 -9.41
N PRO A 63 -0.08 7.32 -9.47
CA PRO A 63 -0.90 8.46 -9.87
C PRO A 63 -0.87 9.54 -8.77
N GLN A 64 -1.45 10.70 -9.05
CA GLN A 64 -1.51 11.79 -8.09
C GLN A 64 -2.26 11.41 -6.80
N TYR A 65 -3.28 10.57 -6.90
CA TYR A 65 -4.09 10.11 -5.76
C TYR A 65 -4.14 8.59 -5.71
N VAL A 66 -3.97 8.05 -4.50
CA VAL A 66 -4.17 6.64 -4.18
C VAL A 66 -4.94 6.53 -2.86
N PHE A 67 -5.71 5.48 -2.64
CA PHE A 67 -6.43 5.13 -1.40
C PHE A 67 -6.95 6.32 -0.57
N TYR A 68 -6.08 6.87 0.29
CA TYR A 68 -6.42 7.82 1.37
C TYR A 68 -5.90 9.22 1.12
N GLY A 69 -5.41 9.53 -0.09
CA GLY A 69 -4.98 10.87 -0.41
C GLY A 69 -3.93 11.03 -1.49
N ASP A 70 -3.33 12.21 -1.49
CA ASP A 70 -2.33 12.66 -2.46
C ASP A 70 -0.98 11.97 -2.25
N THR A 71 -0.36 11.51 -3.33
CA THR A 71 0.97 10.89 -3.33
C THR A 71 2.11 11.88 -3.08
N ARG A 72 1.83 13.15 -2.83
CA ARG A 72 2.80 14.07 -2.24
C ARG A 72 3.11 13.73 -0.77
N ASN A 73 2.18 13.03 -0.10
CA ASN A 73 2.32 12.59 1.28
C ASN A 73 3.20 11.34 1.41
N PRO A 74 4.32 11.38 2.15
CA PRO A 74 5.25 10.24 2.28
C PRO A 74 4.65 9.01 2.96
N ILE A 75 3.71 9.17 3.89
CA ILE A 75 3.01 8.03 4.53
C ILE A 75 2.14 7.29 3.51
N ILE A 76 1.46 8.04 2.63
CA ILE A 76 0.63 7.46 1.56
C ILE A 76 1.51 6.69 0.55
N ASN A 77 2.69 7.23 0.21
CA ASN A 77 3.65 6.51 -0.63
C ASN A 77 4.14 5.22 0.01
N LEU A 78 4.47 5.25 1.29
CA LEU A 78 4.92 4.05 2.00
C LEU A 78 3.82 2.97 2.04
N LEU A 79 2.56 3.37 2.24
CA LEU A 79 1.42 2.46 2.13
C LEU A 79 1.27 1.89 0.73
N ALA A 80 1.42 2.71 -0.31
CA ALA A 80 1.34 2.26 -1.70
C ALA A 80 2.44 1.23 -2.01
N ALA A 81 3.67 1.46 -1.55
CA ALA A 81 4.75 0.49 -1.63
C ALA A 81 4.38 -0.84 -0.98
N THR A 82 3.86 -0.78 0.24
CA THR A 82 3.42 -1.97 0.99
C THR A 82 2.30 -2.73 0.28
N THR A 83 1.32 -2.03 -0.26
CA THR A 83 0.21 -2.66 -0.98
C THR A 83 0.70 -3.49 -2.15
N VAL A 84 1.62 -2.95 -2.96
CA VAL A 84 2.23 -3.70 -4.06
C VAL A 84 3.10 -4.84 -3.54
N ALA A 85 3.93 -4.57 -2.52
CA ALA A 85 4.81 -5.59 -1.95
C ALA A 85 4.04 -6.79 -1.36
N ARG A 86 2.77 -6.59 -0.92
CA ARG A 86 1.88 -7.64 -0.37
C ARG A 86 0.88 -8.22 -1.38
N ALA A 87 0.89 -7.77 -2.64
CA ALA A 87 -0.03 -8.24 -3.67
C ALA A 87 0.34 -9.62 -4.22
N TRP A 88 0.57 -10.61 -3.34
CA TRP A 88 1.03 -11.93 -3.71
C TRP A 88 0.29 -13.07 -2.99
N ARG A 89 0.34 -14.25 -3.63
CA ARG A 89 0.00 -15.55 -3.06
C ARG A 89 1.22 -16.47 -3.16
N GLY A 90 1.33 -17.43 -2.26
CA GLY A 90 2.44 -18.39 -2.22
C GLY A 90 3.69 -17.80 -1.59
N LYS A 91 4.50 -17.06 -2.34
CA LYS A 91 5.75 -16.44 -1.86
C LYS A 91 5.75 -14.93 -2.07
N PRO A 92 6.55 -14.19 -1.30
CA PRO A 92 6.70 -12.74 -1.50
C PRO A 92 7.09 -12.40 -2.94
N LEU A 93 6.41 -11.39 -3.52
CA LEU A 93 6.66 -10.93 -4.89
C LEU A 93 8.06 -10.37 -5.05
N LEU A 94 8.50 -9.55 -4.08
CA LEU A 94 9.87 -9.06 -3.96
C LEU A 94 10.69 -10.07 -3.15
N ARG A 95 11.89 -10.40 -3.59
CA ARG A 95 12.85 -11.16 -2.78
C ARG A 95 13.14 -10.43 -1.48
N PRO A 96 13.32 -11.14 -0.34
CA PRO A 96 13.84 -10.53 0.86
C PRO A 96 15.16 -9.79 0.57
N GLY A 97 15.22 -8.52 0.97
CA GLY A 97 16.38 -7.67 0.70
C GLY A 97 16.44 -7.10 -0.73
N GLY A 98 15.45 -7.34 -1.58
CA GLY A 98 15.38 -6.75 -2.93
C GLY A 98 15.13 -5.23 -2.92
N ALA A 99 15.04 -4.63 -4.11
CA ALA A 99 14.83 -3.20 -4.27
C ALA A 99 13.39 -2.86 -4.70
N MET A 100 12.84 -1.76 -4.18
CA MET A 100 11.58 -1.21 -4.63
C MET A 100 11.72 0.28 -4.96
N VAL A 101 11.23 0.68 -6.14
CA VAL A 101 11.25 2.06 -6.60
C VAL A 101 9.84 2.55 -6.82
N LEU A 102 9.48 3.68 -6.21
CA LEU A 102 8.27 4.42 -6.52
C LEU A 102 8.63 5.65 -7.36
N ILE A 103 7.99 5.77 -8.53
CA ILE A 103 7.99 7.01 -9.32
C ILE A 103 6.78 7.80 -8.85
N THR A 104 7.01 8.91 -8.19
CA THR A 104 5.98 9.60 -7.40
C THR A 104 6.18 11.12 -7.38
N ALA A 105 5.13 11.87 -7.05
CA ALA A 105 5.17 13.31 -6.81
C ALA A 105 5.49 13.68 -5.35
N CYS A 106 6.03 12.77 -4.55
CA CYS A 106 6.26 12.95 -3.12
C CYS A 106 7.19 14.14 -2.82
N ASP A 107 6.62 15.26 -2.44
CA ASP A 107 7.33 16.47 -2.02
C ASP A 107 7.31 16.72 -0.49
N GLY A 108 6.71 15.77 0.26
CA GLY A 108 6.55 15.86 1.71
C GLY A 108 5.29 16.60 2.16
N HIS A 109 4.44 17.05 1.23
CA HIS A 109 3.20 17.73 1.57
C HIS A 109 2.23 16.78 2.27
N ILE A 110 1.74 17.21 3.43
CA ILE A 110 0.67 16.55 4.18
C ILE A 110 -0.44 17.59 4.36
N ASP A 111 -1.59 17.31 3.77
CA ASP A 111 -2.77 18.16 3.89
C ASP A 111 -3.20 18.28 5.37
N PRO A 112 -3.18 19.47 5.97
CA PRO A 112 -3.46 19.64 7.40
C PRO A 112 -4.94 19.49 7.73
N ASP A 113 -5.84 19.66 6.77
CA ASP A 113 -7.28 19.58 6.98
C ASP A 113 -7.77 18.14 6.86
N LEU A 114 -7.30 17.41 5.87
CA LEU A 114 -7.64 16.02 5.68
C LEU A 114 -6.85 15.08 6.62
N HIS A 115 -5.57 15.41 6.87
CA HIS A 115 -4.61 14.56 7.60
C HIS A 115 -3.98 15.26 8.82
N PRO A 116 -4.76 15.79 9.78
CA PRO A 116 -4.26 16.69 10.83
C PRO A 116 -3.20 16.06 11.75
N SER A 117 -3.27 14.76 12.01
CA SER A 117 -2.35 14.03 12.90
C SER A 117 -1.11 13.44 12.21
N TYR A 118 -1.08 13.46 10.87
CA TYR A 118 -0.05 12.73 10.10
C TYR A 118 1.35 13.30 10.29
N ARG A 119 1.51 14.63 10.39
CA ARG A 119 2.82 15.24 10.64
C ARG A 119 3.40 14.83 11.98
N GLU A 120 2.55 14.73 13.00
CA GLU A 120 2.97 14.27 14.33
C GLU A 120 3.34 12.79 14.30
N ALA A 121 2.52 11.95 13.69
CA ALA A 121 2.79 10.53 13.53
C ALA A 121 4.09 10.28 12.75
N LEU A 122 4.32 11.04 11.67
CA LEU A 122 5.55 10.94 10.88
C LEU A 122 6.81 11.27 11.71
N ARG A 123 6.77 12.33 12.54
CA ARG A 123 7.91 12.67 13.43
C ARG A 123 8.19 11.56 14.45
N LEU A 124 7.14 10.98 15.02
CA LEU A 124 7.28 9.87 15.97
C LEU A 124 7.87 8.64 15.31
N PHE A 125 7.41 8.33 14.09
CA PHE A 125 7.92 7.21 13.31
C PHE A 125 9.37 7.42 12.90
N ALA A 126 9.74 8.59 12.43
CA ALA A 126 11.08 8.92 11.96
C ALA A 126 12.18 8.67 13.02
N ALA A 127 11.85 8.82 14.30
CA ALA A 127 12.79 8.61 15.41
C ALA A 127 13.27 7.16 15.51
N THR A 128 12.42 6.20 15.18
CA THR A 128 12.73 4.76 15.37
C THR A 128 12.57 3.94 14.09
N ARG A 129 11.79 4.43 13.13
CA ARG A 129 11.34 3.72 11.92
C ARG A 129 10.66 2.38 12.23
N ARG A 130 10.02 2.31 13.39
CA ARG A 130 9.30 1.13 13.87
C ARG A 130 7.89 1.50 14.29
N ALA A 131 6.91 0.84 13.72
CA ALA A 131 5.50 1.07 14.00
C ALA A 131 5.17 0.87 15.49
N GLY A 132 5.70 -0.15 16.15
CA GLY A 132 5.48 -0.41 17.57
C GLY A 132 5.88 0.74 18.49
N ALA A 133 6.87 1.56 18.13
CA ALA A 133 7.22 2.76 18.91
C ALA A 133 6.16 3.86 18.77
N VAL A 134 5.40 3.88 17.68
CA VAL A 134 4.33 4.85 17.45
C VAL A 134 3.06 4.44 18.20
N GLU A 135 2.83 3.15 18.41
CA GLU A 135 1.70 2.63 19.20
C GLU A 135 1.69 3.17 20.64
N ALA A 136 2.84 3.39 21.24
CA ALA A 136 2.95 4.01 22.56
C ALA A 136 2.31 5.41 22.64
N HIS A 137 2.09 6.06 21.51
CA HIS A 137 1.47 7.38 21.40
C HIS A 137 0.00 7.35 20.98
N PHE A 138 -0.57 6.16 20.78
CA PHE A 138 -1.93 5.96 20.29
C PHE A 138 -2.96 6.70 21.14
N GLU A 139 -2.97 6.49 22.46
CA GLU A 139 -3.92 7.13 23.38
C GLU A 139 -3.76 8.65 23.40
N ARG A 140 -2.53 9.15 23.32
CA ARG A 140 -2.26 10.57 23.28
C ARG A 140 -2.80 11.23 22.01
N LEU A 141 -2.59 10.64 20.85
CA LEU A 141 -3.11 11.16 19.57
C LEU A 141 -4.64 11.08 19.50
N ARG A 142 -5.20 9.95 19.95
CA ARG A 142 -6.65 9.73 20.00
C ARG A 142 -7.37 10.73 20.90
N ALA A 143 -6.76 11.11 22.02
CA ALA A 143 -7.36 11.99 23.02
C ALA A 143 -7.24 13.49 22.68
N GLN A 144 -6.52 13.87 21.59
CA GLN A 144 -6.36 15.29 21.26
C GLN A 144 -7.68 15.92 20.80
N PRO A 145 -8.23 16.93 21.51
CA PRO A 145 -9.54 17.51 21.20
C PRO A 145 -9.61 18.07 19.77
N ARG A 146 -8.53 18.73 19.31
CA ARG A 146 -8.45 19.29 17.95
C ARG A 146 -8.62 18.22 16.87
N TYR A 147 -7.91 17.10 17.00
CA TYR A 147 -7.99 16.03 15.99
C TYR A 147 -9.36 15.34 16.01
N LEU A 148 -9.94 15.17 17.19
CA LEU A 148 -11.29 14.62 17.31
C LEU A 148 -12.35 15.55 16.72
N ASP A 149 -12.22 16.84 16.93
CA ASP A 149 -13.12 17.83 16.32
C ASP A 149 -13.03 17.80 14.79
N MET A 150 -11.82 17.83 14.23
CA MET A 150 -11.61 17.73 12.80
C MET A 150 -12.18 16.44 12.20
N TYR A 151 -11.99 15.31 12.88
CA TYR A 151 -12.56 14.02 12.45
C TYR A 151 -14.10 14.04 12.48
N ARG A 152 -14.72 14.57 13.54
CA ARG A 152 -16.17 14.52 13.74
C ARG A 152 -16.92 15.55 12.90
N ASN A 153 -16.33 16.72 12.69
CA ASN A 153 -17.04 17.88 12.17
C ASN A 153 -16.50 18.41 10.84
N HIS A 154 -15.28 17.98 10.42
CA HIS A 154 -14.58 18.53 9.25
C HIS A 154 -14.09 17.48 8.25
N HIS A 155 -14.60 16.25 8.32
CA HIS A 155 -14.27 15.14 7.40
C HIS A 155 -12.80 14.73 7.36
N ALA A 156 -12.00 15.11 8.36
CA ALA A 156 -10.63 14.66 8.47
C ALA A 156 -10.55 13.17 8.82
N TYR A 157 -9.42 12.55 8.51
CA TYR A 157 -9.17 11.18 8.97
C TYR A 157 -9.02 11.11 10.49
N HIS A 158 -9.42 9.96 11.05
CA HIS A 158 -9.31 9.71 12.48
C HIS A 158 -7.87 9.90 12.99
N PRO A 159 -7.65 10.46 14.19
CA PRO A 159 -6.32 10.79 14.72
C PRO A 159 -5.29 9.64 14.69
N VAL A 160 -5.73 8.41 14.83
CA VAL A 160 -4.84 7.23 14.83
C VAL A 160 -4.69 6.57 13.47
N HIS A 161 -5.34 7.08 12.45
CA HIS A 161 -5.27 6.52 11.11
C HIS A 161 -3.82 6.42 10.57
N PRO A 162 -2.96 7.45 10.71
CA PRO A 162 -1.58 7.35 10.25
C PRO A 162 -0.75 6.28 10.99
N LEU A 163 -1.08 5.98 12.25
CA LEU A 163 -0.42 4.92 13.00
C LEU A 163 -0.72 3.55 12.41
N TRP A 164 -1.98 3.33 12.03
CA TRP A 164 -2.37 2.11 11.34
C TRP A 164 -1.67 1.97 9.99
N LEU A 165 -1.60 3.04 9.19
CA LEU A 165 -0.89 3.02 7.91
C LEU A 165 0.60 2.70 8.08
N LEU A 166 1.27 3.30 9.07
CA LEU A 166 2.66 3.04 9.38
C LEU A 166 2.90 1.61 9.86
N ASN A 167 1.96 1.06 10.67
CA ASN A 167 2.02 -0.34 11.10
C ASN A 167 1.91 -1.31 9.92
N GLU A 168 0.93 -1.11 9.05
CA GLU A 168 0.80 -1.90 7.82
C GLU A 168 2.05 -1.79 6.95
N SER A 169 2.65 -0.62 6.89
CA SER A 169 3.81 -0.32 6.06
C SER A 169 5.13 -0.86 6.60
N GLN A 170 5.17 -1.34 7.85
CA GLN A 170 6.33 -2.00 8.41
C GLN A 170 6.81 -3.16 7.54
N TYR A 171 5.86 -3.85 6.89
CA TYR A 171 6.15 -4.98 6.02
C TYR A 171 7.13 -4.64 4.89
N VAL A 172 6.90 -3.56 4.13
CA VAL A 172 7.80 -3.21 3.01
C VAL A 172 9.18 -2.80 3.49
N LEU A 173 9.26 -2.14 4.67
CA LEU A 173 10.54 -1.75 5.27
C LEU A 173 11.37 -2.94 5.75
N GLU A 174 10.71 -4.03 6.13
CA GLU A 174 11.37 -5.30 6.53
C GLU A 174 11.70 -6.17 5.31
N GLN A 175 10.87 -6.11 4.26
CA GLN A 175 11.03 -6.94 3.06
C GLN A 175 12.07 -6.37 2.09
N ALA A 176 12.08 -5.05 1.87
CA ALA A 176 12.99 -4.39 0.94
C ALA A 176 14.32 -4.03 1.62
N GLY A 177 15.43 -4.42 1.00
CA GLY A 177 16.76 -3.94 1.38
C GLY A 177 17.04 -2.52 0.88
N LEU A 178 16.31 -2.10 -0.17
CA LEU A 178 16.37 -0.74 -0.72
C LEU A 178 14.96 -0.30 -1.14
N LEU A 179 14.46 0.78 -0.52
CA LEU A 179 13.24 1.46 -0.93
C LEU A 179 13.58 2.87 -1.42
N VAL A 180 13.25 3.19 -2.68
CA VAL A 180 13.58 4.47 -3.31
C VAL A 180 12.32 5.19 -3.75
N PHE A 181 12.23 6.50 -3.43
CA PHE A 181 11.24 7.39 -4.00
C PHE A 181 11.92 8.32 -5.01
N ALA A 182 11.60 8.12 -6.29
CA ALA A 182 12.01 9.00 -7.38
C ALA A 182 10.96 10.12 -7.51
N SER A 183 11.18 11.23 -6.80
CA SER A 183 10.16 12.25 -6.54
C SER A 183 10.51 13.66 -7.07
N GLY A 184 11.58 13.81 -7.81
CA GLY A 184 12.01 15.13 -8.35
C GLY A 184 12.62 16.03 -7.29
N GLU A 185 11.88 16.39 -6.24
CA GLU A 185 12.37 17.27 -5.17
C GLU A 185 12.73 16.49 -3.90
N ARG A 186 13.87 16.85 -3.32
CA ARG A 186 14.31 16.27 -2.05
C ARG A 186 13.49 16.85 -0.90
N ASN A 187 12.97 15.96 -0.04
CA ASN A 187 12.27 16.36 1.15
C ASN A 187 12.55 15.39 2.30
N GLU A 188 12.49 15.91 3.53
CA GLU A 188 12.75 15.14 4.75
C GLU A 188 11.71 14.00 4.98
N GLY A 189 10.54 14.12 4.40
CA GLY A 189 9.46 13.15 4.56
C GLY A 189 9.81 11.78 3.96
N VAL A 190 10.56 11.75 2.86
CA VAL A 190 11.04 10.52 2.23
C VAL A 190 11.97 9.76 3.18
N GLU A 191 12.94 10.47 3.77
CA GLU A 191 13.89 9.88 4.71
C GLU A 191 13.20 9.49 6.03
N ALA A 192 12.22 10.28 6.45
CA ALA A 192 11.43 10.03 7.67
C ALA A 192 10.67 8.71 7.61
N VAL A 193 10.12 8.33 6.45
CA VAL A 193 9.45 7.02 6.28
C VAL A 193 10.42 5.86 6.03
N GLY A 194 11.74 6.12 6.01
CA GLY A 194 12.75 5.07 5.81
C GLY A 194 13.07 4.78 4.35
N ALA A 195 12.60 5.59 3.41
CA ALA A 195 12.94 5.49 2.00
C ALA A 195 14.19 6.32 1.67
N THR A 196 14.82 6.01 0.54
CA THR A 196 15.92 6.78 -0.04
C THR A 196 15.39 7.68 -1.14
N TYR A 197 15.79 8.92 -1.14
CA TYR A 197 15.45 9.87 -2.20
C TYR A 197 16.28 9.66 -3.47
N ALA A 198 15.62 9.78 -4.63
CA ALA A 198 16.27 9.93 -5.93
C ALA A 198 15.62 11.09 -6.72
N ALA A 199 16.45 11.90 -7.39
CA ALA A 199 15.95 13.06 -8.14
C ALA A 199 15.12 12.66 -9.36
N ASP A 200 15.37 11.49 -9.92
CA ASP A 200 14.70 10.95 -11.10
C ASP A 200 14.82 9.42 -11.15
N PHE A 201 14.14 8.84 -12.12
CA PHE A 201 14.17 7.39 -12.33
C PHE A 201 15.58 6.87 -12.67
N ARG A 202 16.39 7.61 -13.40
CA ARG A 202 17.76 7.20 -13.75
C ARG A 202 18.60 7.00 -12.49
N ARG A 203 18.56 7.97 -11.58
CA ARG A 203 19.27 7.90 -10.30
C ARG A 203 18.75 6.76 -9.42
N ALA A 204 17.43 6.59 -9.37
CA ALA A 204 16.83 5.47 -8.66
C ALA A 204 17.29 4.12 -9.24
N TRP A 205 17.35 4.02 -10.56
CA TRP A 205 17.79 2.80 -11.24
C TRP A 205 19.29 2.49 -11.01
N ASP A 206 20.15 3.53 -11.03
CA ASP A 206 21.56 3.38 -10.67
C ASP A 206 21.72 2.80 -9.25
N MET A 207 20.89 3.23 -8.30
CA MET A 207 20.85 2.68 -6.93
C MET A 207 20.39 1.20 -6.94
N VAL A 208 19.39 0.85 -7.74
CA VAL A 208 18.93 -0.54 -7.89
C VAL A 208 20.05 -1.42 -8.44
N LEU A 209 20.75 -0.98 -9.48
CA LEU A 209 21.85 -1.74 -10.07
C LEU A 209 23.03 -1.90 -9.08
N ALA A 210 23.31 -0.88 -8.29
CA ALA A 210 24.34 -0.97 -7.25
C ALA A 210 23.95 -1.95 -6.13
N HIS A 211 22.66 -2.05 -5.81
CA HIS A 211 22.12 -2.89 -4.74
C HIS A 211 21.89 -4.36 -5.18
N CYS A 212 21.28 -4.56 -6.34
CA CYS A 212 20.83 -5.86 -6.83
C CYS A 212 21.78 -6.50 -7.85
N GLY A 213 22.82 -5.76 -8.31
CA GLY A 213 23.70 -6.18 -9.39
C GLY A 213 23.24 -5.73 -10.78
N PRO A 214 24.02 -6.05 -11.84
CA PRO A 214 23.87 -5.44 -13.17
C PRO A 214 22.64 -5.93 -13.96
N SER A 215 22.00 -7.02 -13.55
CA SER A 215 20.91 -7.62 -14.31
C SER A 215 19.81 -8.14 -13.38
N PRO A 216 19.18 -7.27 -12.57
CA PRO A 216 18.12 -7.69 -11.66
C PRO A 216 16.88 -8.10 -12.44
N ARG A 217 16.24 -9.20 -12.04
CA ARG A 217 14.91 -9.54 -12.52
C ARG A 217 13.94 -8.51 -11.98
N THR A 218 13.32 -7.75 -12.87
CA THR A 218 12.53 -6.56 -12.51
C THR A 218 11.08 -6.69 -12.97
N LEU A 219 10.15 -6.36 -12.07
CA LEU A 219 8.76 -6.13 -12.38
C LEU A 219 8.51 -4.62 -12.51
N VAL A 220 7.88 -4.20 -13.59
CA VAL A 220 7.50 -2.79 -13.80
C VAL A 220 5.98 -2.68 -13.85
N LEU A 221 5.44 -1.85 -12.96
CA LEU A 221 4.00 -1.62 -12.79
C LEU A 221 3.68 -0.13 -12.97
N PRO A 222 3.55 0.36 -14.21
CA PRO A 222 3.44 1.79 -14.46
C PRO A 222 2.10 2.39 -14.04
N SER A 223 1.05 1.57 -13.92
CA SER A 223 -0.32 2.01 -13.66
C SER A 223 -1.10 1.10 -12.71
N TYR A 224 -0.41 0.46 -11.77
CA TYR A 224 -1.04 -0.49 -10.83
C TYR A 224 -2.26 0.09 -10.11
N PHE A 225 -2.19 1.35 -9.68
CA PHE A 225 -3.28 2.02 -8.95
C PHE A 225 -4.31 2.73 -9.84
N SER A 226 -4.10 2.76 -11.14
CA SER A 226 -5.03 3.37 -12.11
C SER A 226 -6.01 2.35 -12.71
N LEU A 227 -5.77 1.08 -12.46
CA LEU A 227 -6.56 -0.06 -12.92
C LEU A 227 -7.04 -0.88 -11.73
N VAL A 228 -7.81 -1.94 -12.01
CA VAL A 228 -8.17 -2.92 -10.98
C VAL A 228 -6.89 -3.62 -10.50
N PRO A 229 -6.58 -3.61 -9.20
CA PRO A 229 -5.35 -4.18 -8.67
C PRO A 229 -5.24 -5.68 -8.99
N MET A 230 -4.04 -6.10 -9.35
CA MET A 230 -3.72 -7.51 -9.62
C MET A 230 -3.10 -8.17 -8.39
N VAL A 231 -3.31 -9.47 -8.24
CA VAL A 231 -2.63 -10.34 -7.29
C VAL A 231 -1.68 -11.26 -8.06
N PHE A 232 -0.50 -11.45 -7.55
CA PHE A 232 0.54 -12.25 -8.17
C PHE A 232 0.66 -13.60 -7.46
N ASP A 233 0.44 -14.68 -8.21
CA ASP A 233 0.72 -16.04 -7.73
C ASP A 233 2.20 -16.35 -8.03
N VAL A 234 3.02 -16.25 -6.97
CA VAL A 234 4.47 -16.30 -7.12
C VAL A 234 4.96 -17.74 -7.06
N ASP A 235 5.34 -18.27 -8.21
CA ASP A 235 6.01 -19.56 -8.35
C ASP A 235 7.54 -19.38 -8.38
N ALA A 236 8.19 -19.75 -7.28
CA ALA A 236 9.67 -19.65 -7.19
C ALA A 236 10.40 -20.64 -8.10
N THR A 237 9.73 -21.62 -8.69
CA THR A 237 10.33 -22.60 -9.59
C THR A 237 10.48 -22.08 -11.03
N ARG A 238 9.74 -21.04 -11.38
CA ARG A 238 9.88 -20.37 -12.68
C ARG A 238 11.11 -19.45 -12.65
N ARG A 239 12.19 -19.93 -13.22
CA ARG A 239 13.43 -19.18 -13.45
C ARG A 239 13.40 -18.41 -14.77
#